data_efe277a33bae2bafc7f3e8432cb3158c
#
_entry.id   efe277a33bae2bafc7f3e8432cb3158c
#
_cell.length_a   1.000
_cell.length_b   1.000
_cell.length_c   1.000
_cell.angle_alpha   90.00
_cell.angle_beta   90.00
_cell.angle_gamma   90.00
#
_symmetry.space_group_name_H-M   'P 1'
#
loop_
_entity.id
_entity.type
_entity.pdbx_description
1 polymer ?
#
loop_
_entity_poly.entity_id
_entity_poly.type
_entity_poly.pdbx_seq_one_letter_code
_entity_poly.pdbx_strand_id
1 'polypeptide(L)'
;GDVPDSLANKRLMALDLGSMVAGAKFRGEFEERLKGVLSEVQAADGEIVLFIDELHTLIGAGAAEGSMDASNLLKPALARGELHCVGATTLDEYRKHVEKDAALARRFQSVFVSEPTVEDTVSILRGLKEKYELHHGVRITDSAIVAAATMSNRYITDRFLPDKAIDLVDEAASRQRMEVESKPEELDELDRRIIQLKIEREALKKEEDKASKDRLQRLEAELADLEQQSSVLTAKWQAEREELAGTQKVKEELEAARMELERVQREGNLGRAGELSYGVIPELESRLEDAAAKGEQHLTREAVTD
;
A
#
# COMPACT_ATOMS: atom_id res chain seq x y z
N GLY A 1 -20.87 -0.63 12.23
CA GLY A 1 -22.14 -0.61 12.94
C GLY A 1 -22.79 -1.97 13.11
N ASP A 2 -22.18 -3.05 12.59
CA ASP A 2 -22.71 -4.44 12.72
C ASP A 2 -22.14 -5.10 13.99
N VAL A 3 -22.57 -4.57 15.13
CA VAL A 3 -22.17 -5.02 16.46
C VAL A 3 -23.37 -5.04 17.39
N PRO A 4 -23.33 -5.83 18.50
CA PRO A 4 -24.37 -5.79 19.53
C PRO A 4 -24.58 -4.37 20.09
N ASP A 5 -25.81 -4.08 20.52
CA ASP A 5 -26.18 -2.74 21.05
C ASP A 5 -25.26 -2.26 22.17
N SER A 6 -24.72 -3.19 22.98
CA SER A 6 -23.76 -2.88 24.05
C SER A 6 -22.41 -2.36 23.54
N LEU A 7 -22.11 -2.55 22.26
CA LEU A 7 -20.86 -2.10 21.61
C LEU A 7 -21.08 -1.00 20.55
N ALA A 8 -22.33 -0.73 20.16
CA ALA A 8 -22.68 0.15 19.04
C ALA A 8 -22.15 1.59 19.19
N ASN A 9 -22.07 2.11 20.41
CA ASN A 9 -21.64 3.49 20.70
C ASN A 9 -20.26 3.57 21.36
N LYS A 10 -19.48 2.48 21.33
CA LYS A 10 -18.13 2.48 21.91
C LYS A 10 -17.13 3.09 20.95
N ARG A 11 -16.14 3.79 21.51
CA ARG A 11 -14.99 4.31 20.76
C ARG A 11 -13.83 3.35 20.88
N LEU A 12 -13.37 2.81 19.76
CA LEU A 12 -12.14 2.00 19.72
C LEU A 12 -10.95 2.94 19.56
N MET A 13 -10.02 2.90 20.53
CA MET A 13 -8.82 3.74 20.54
C MET A 13 -7.58 2.87 20.61
N ALA A 14 -6.65 3.04 19.67
CA ALA A 14 -5.37 2.36 19.70
C ALA A 14 -4.41 3.05 20.65
N LEU A 15 -3.74 2.27 21.51
CA LEU A 15 -2.66 2.73 22.38
C LEU A 15 -1.34 2.62 21.61
N ASP A 16 -0.75 3.77 21.28
CA ASP A 16 0.57 3.84 20.66
C ASP A 16 1.67 3.72 21.72
N LEU A 17 2.17 2.49 21.90
CA LEU A 17 3.25 2.20 22.84
C LEU A 17 4.57 2.85 22.42
N GLY A 18 4.81 2.95 21.11
CA GLY A 18 6.02 3.58 20.58
C GLY A 18 6.11 5.05 20.98
N SER A 19 5.02 5.80 20.80
CA SER A 19 4.94 7.21 21.25
C SER A 19 5.05 7.38 22.76
N MET A 20 4.56 6.41 23.53
CA MET A 20 4.65 6.46 25.00
C MET A 20 6.06 6.25 25.52
N VAL A 21 6.84 5.40 24.83
CA VAL A 21 8.26 5.14 25.15
C VAL A 21 9.16 6.25 24.58
N ALA A 22 8.81 6.80 23.41
CA ALA A 22 9.56 7.87 22.79
C ALA A 22 9.62 9.11 23.69
N GLY A 23 10.82 9.51 24.08
CA GLY A 23 11.05 10.65 24.98
C GLY A 23 10.88 10.38 26.47
N ALA A 24 10.55 9.16 26.90
CA ALA A 24 10.65 8.75 28.28
C ALA A 24 12.12 8.38 28.60
N LYS A 25 12.81 9.23 29.35
CA LYS A 25 14.21 8.95 29.75
C LYS A 25 14.30 7.92 30.86
N PHE A 26 13.24 7.73 31.62
CA PHE A 26 13.17 6.85 32.79
C PHE A 26 11.85 6.05 32.79
N ARG A 27 11.91 4.86 33.37
CA ARG A 27 10.74 3.97 33.56
C ARG A 27 9.54 4.67 34.22
N GLY A 28 9.78 5.54 35.18
CA GLY A 28 8.71 6.27 35.87
C GLY A 28 7.88 7.18 34.98
N GLU A 29 8.48 7.81 33.98
CA GLU A 29 7.76 8.68 33.04
C GLU A 29 6.78 7.89 32.14
N PHE A 30 7.17 6.70 31.73
CA PHE A 30 6.28 5.80 30.98
C PHE A 30 5.11 5.34 31.86
N GLU A 31 5.39 4.91 33.08
CA GLU A 31 4.35 4.50 34.04
C GLU A 31 3.37 5.62 34.34
N GLU A 32 3.83 6.87 34.49
CA GLU A 32 2.96 8.03 34.68
C GLU A 32 2.09 8.33 33.48
N ARG A 33 2.64 8.26 32.25
CA ARG A 33 1.88 8.43 31.01
C ARG A 33 0.80 7.36 30.89
N LEU A 34 1.16 6.08 31.11
CA LEU A 34 0.21 4.98 31.04
C LEU A 34 -0.89 5.13 32.10
N LYS A 35 -0.56 5.54 33.34
CA LYS A 35 -1.56 5.84 34.36
C LYS A 35 -2.49 6.98 33.95
N GLY A 36 -1.97 8.03 33.31
CA GLY A 36 -2.76 9.12 32.75
C GLY A 36 -3.79 8.63 31.77
N VAL A 37 -3.36 7.85 30.75
CA VAL A 37 -4.25 7.26 29.74
C VAL A 37 -5.29 6.35 30.39
N LEU A 38 -4.88 5.46 31.29
CA LEU A 38 -5.82 4.57 31.99
C LEU A 38 -6.85 5.36 32.82
N SER A 39 -6.46 6.43 33.46
CA SER A 39 -7.38 7.29 34.19
C SER A 39 -8.41 7.98 33.33
N GLU A 40 -8.01 8.44 32.13
CA GLU A 40 -8.93 9.03 31.14
C GLU A 40 -9.90 7.98 30.60
N VAL A 41 -9.41 6.76 30.28
CA VAL A 41 -10.27 5.65 29.82
C VAL A 41 -11.27 5.24 30.90
N GLN A 42 -10.85 5.19 32.17
CA GLN A 42 -11.75 4.90 33.29
C GLN A 42 -12.79 5.99 33.50
N ALA A 43 -12.42 7.26 33.36
CA ALA A 43 -13.34 8.40 33.48
C ALA A 43 -14.41 8.42 32.37
N ALA A 44 -14.17 7.77 31.24
CA ALA A 44 -15.14 7.62 30.15
C ALA A 44 -16.20 6.52 30.41
N ASP A 45 -16.24 5.94 31.61
CA ASP A 45 -17.30 5.01 32.08
C ASP A 45 -17.67 3.91 31.08
N GLY A 46 -16.67 3.29 30.48
CA GLY A 46 -16.82 2.18 29.54
C GLY A 46 -17.23 2.58 28.12
N GLU A 47 -17.23 3.86 27.76
CA GLU A 47 -17.44 4.31 26.37
C GLU A 47 -16.23 4.00 25.46
N ILE A 48 -15.04 3.81 26.05
CA ILE A 48 -13.80 3.56 25.33
C ILE A 48 -13.43 2.08 25.43
N VAL A 49 -13.12 1.46 24.27
CA VAL A 49 -12.44 0.18 24.17
C VAL A 49 -11.01 0.44 23.71
N LEU A 50 -10.03 0.07 24.54
CA LEU A 50 -8.62 0.30 24.24
C LEU A 50 -8.08 -0.87 23.40
N PHE A 51 -7.49 -0.58 22.25
CA PHE A 51 -6.76 -1.58 21.46
C PHE A 51 -5.26 -1.45 21.77
N ILE A 52 -4.64 -2.57 22.13
CA ILE A 52 -3.20 -2.65 22.41
C ILE A 52 -2.58 -3.69 21.49
N ASP A 53 -1.82 -3.21 20.52
CA ASP A 53 -1.02 -4.09 19.69
C ASP A 53 0.21 -4.58 20.44
N GLU A 54 0.71 -5.76 20.11
CA GLU A 54 1.83 -6.41 20.78
C GLU A 54 1.70 -6.39 22.33
N LEU A 55 0.50 -6.74 22.84
CA LEU A 55 0.19 -6.71 24.28
C LEU A 55 1.27 -7.36 25.15
N HIS A 56 1.97 -8.37 24.63
CA HIS A 56 3.07 -9.06 25.30
C HIS A 56 4.22 -8.13 25.68
N THR A 57 4.43 -7.03 24.98
CA THR A 57 5.48 -6.03 25.30
C THR A 57 5.23 -5.32 26.62
N LEU A 58 3.96 -5.14 26.99
CA LEU A 58 3.57 -4.58 28.29
C LEU A 58 3.63 -5.58 29.44
N ILE A 59 3.54 -6.90 29.13
CA ILE A 59 3.40 -7.95 30.10
C ILE A 59 4.73 -8.66 30.36
N GLY A 60 5.52 -8.88 29.32
CA GLY A 60 6.72 -9.71 29.34
C GLY A 60 8.00 -9.02 29.74
N ALA A 61 7.97 -7.73 29.84
CA ALA A 61 9.14 -6.91 30.05
C ALA A 61 9.76 -6.97 31.47
N GLY A 62 9.15 -7.72 32.42
CA GLY A 62 9.61 -7.80 33.82
C GLY A 62 10.79 -8.73 34.11
N ALA A 63 11.25 -9.55 33.13
CA ALA A 63 12.28 -10.57 33.37
C ALA A 63 13.73 -10.13 33.07
N ALA A 64 13.92 -9.00 32.34
CA ALA A 64 15.26 -8.44 32.09
C ALA A 64 15.44 -7.14 32.90
N GLU A 65 16.61 -6.95 33.50
CA GLU A 65 16.96 -5.70 34.20
C GLU A 65 16.75 -4.52 33.25
N GLY A 66 15.76 -3.67 33.57
CA GLY A 66 15.40 -2.48 32.78
C GLY A 66 14.15 -2.56 31.93
N SER A 67 13.46 -3.69 31.89
CA SER A 67 12.23 -3.85 31.11
C SER A 67 10.98 -3.35 31.83
N MET A 68 10.02 -2.83 31.06
CA MET A 68 8.80 -2.17 31.58
C MET A 68 7.71 -3.21 31.88
N ASP A 69 7.45 -3.51 33.15
CA ASP A 69 6.30 -4.33 33.55
C ASP A 69 5.08 -3.45 33.85
N ALA A 70 4.29 -3.17 32.81
CA ALA A 70 3.05 -2.41 32.95
C ALA A 70 1.86 -3.28 33.36
N SER A 71 2.05 -4.59 33.46
CA SER A 71 0.98 -5.53 33.82
C SER A 71 0.34 -5.22 35.17
N ASN A 72 1.14 -4.74 36.11
CA ASN A 72 0.67 -4.32 37.45
C ASN A 72 -0.25 -3.09 37.42
N LEU A 73 -0.20 -2.28 36.36
CA LEU A 73 -1.11 -1.14 36.17
C LEU A 73 -2.42 -1.57 35.50
N LEU A 74 -2.35 -2.51 34.55
CA LEU A 74 -3.52 -3.00 33.83
C LEU A 74 -4.38 -3.97 34.67
N LYS A 75 -3.75 -4.86 35.45
CA LYS A 75 -4.44 -5.90 36.23
C LYS A 75 -5.55 -5.38 37.15
N PRO A 76 -5.36 -4.29 37.94
CA PRO A 76 -6.42 -3.76 38.78
C PRO A 76 -7.61 -3.21 37.99
N ALA A 77 -7.36 -2.45 36.92
CA ALA A 77 -8.40 -1.87 36.08
C ALA A 77 -9.23 -2.93 35.33
N LEU A 78 -8.56 -3.96 34.80
CA LEU A 78 -9.20 -5.12 34.20
C LEU A 78 -10.01 -5.92 35.24
N ALA A 79 -9.50 -6.05 36.46
CA ALA A 79 -10.16 -6.79 37.53
C ALA A 79 -11.47 -6.16 37.97
N ARG A 80 -11.53 -4.83 38.00
CA ARG A 80 -12.72 -4.07 38.38
C ARG A 80 -13.70 -3.85 37.23
N GLY A 81 -13.35 -4.26 36.00
CA GLY A 81 -14.16 -4.01 34.81
C GLY A 81 -14.15 -2.55 34.36
N GLU A 82 -13.21 -1.74 34.85
CA GLU A 82 -13.04 -0.32 34.53
C GLU A 82 -12.30 -0.10 33.20
N LEU A 83 -11.65 -1.15 32.70
CA LEU A 83 -10.93 -1.14 31.43
C LEU A 83 -11.47 -2.21 30.50
N HIS A 84 -12.05 -1.79 29.36
CA HIS A 84 -12.34 -2.66 28.24
C HIS A 84 -11.17 -2.61 27.27
N CYS A 85 -10.56 -3.75 26.98
CA CYS A 85 -9.33 -3.82 26.22
C CYS A 85 -9.35 -4.99 25.25
N VAL A 86 -8.86 -4.73 24.03
CA VAL A 86 -8.55 -5.75 23.01
C VAL A 86 -7.02 -5.75 22.85
N GLY A 87 -6.39 -6.86 23.19
CA GLY A 87 -4.95 -7.04 23.02
C GLY A 87 -4.65 -7.96 21.85
N ALA A 88 -3.74 -7.56 20.97
CA ALA A 88 -3.22 -8.39 19.89
C ALA A 88 -1.83 -8.92 20.26
N THR A 89 -1.53 -10.16 19.90
CA THR A 89 -0.22 -10.77 20.10
C THR A 89 -0.07 -12.03 19.23
N THR A 90 1.14 -12.54 19.07
CA THR A 90 1.38 -13.83 18.43
C THR A 90 1.08 -14.99 19.38
N LEU A 91 0.85 -16.19 18.83
CA LEU A 91 0.61 -17.38 19.63
C LEU A 91 1.77 -17.72 20.56
N ASP A 92 2.99 -17.56 20.09
CA ASP A 92 4.18 -17.89 20.88
C ASP A 92 4.38 -16.93 22.05
N GLU A 93 4.16 -15.63 21.81
CA GLU A 93 4.24 -14.61 22.86
C GLU A 93 3.06 -14.71 23.83
N TYR A 94 1.86 -15.08 23.36
CA TYR A 94 0.72 -15.38 24.22
C TYR A 94 1.06 -16.49 25.20
N ARG A 95 1.59 -17.63 24.73
CA ARG A 95 2.00 -18.76 25.58
C ARG A 95 3.10 -18.40 26.55
N LYS A 96 4.05 -17.56 26.14
CA LYS A 96 5.17 -17.16 27.01
C LYS A 96 4.77 -16.18 28.12
N HIS A 97 3.91 -15.23 27.81
CA HIS A 97 3.67 -14.06 28.66
C HIS A 97 2.26 -13.98 29.23
N VAL A 98 1.21 -14.19 28.42
CA VAL A 98 -0.18 -14.02 28.86
C VAL A 98 -0.70 -15.27 29.55
N GLU A 99 -0.54 -16.44 28.96
CA GLU A 99 -1.07 -17.72 29.48
C GLU A 99 -0.46 -18.09 30.84
N LYS A 100 0.80 -17.77 31.04
CA LYS A 100 1.51 -18.03 32.32
C LYS A 100 1.09 -17.11 33.46
N ASP A 101 0.53 -15.94 33.14
CA ASP A 101 -0.01 -15.02 34.13
C ASP A 101 -1.49 -15.32 34.39
N ALA A 102 -1.76 -16.12 35.43
CA ALA A 102 -3.11 -16.54 35.79
C ALA A 102 -4.07 -15.35 36.05
N ALA A 103 -3.55 -14.18 36.40
CA ALA A 103 -4.36 -12.98 36.61
C ALA A 103 -4.82 -12.36 35.30
N LEU A 104 -4.00 -12.38 34.26
CA LEU A 104 -4.35 -11.90 32.91
C LEU A 104 -5.17 -12.94 32.13
N ALA A 105 -4.76 -14.20 32.17
CA ALA A 105 -5.44 -15.28 31.45
C ALA A 105 -6.93 -15.42 31.84
N ARG A 106 -7.30 -15.06 33.06
CA ARG A 106 -8.71 -15.08 33.53
C ARG A 106 -9.51 -13.85 33.08
N ARG A 107 -8.86 -12.79 32.58
CA ARG A 107 -9.48 -11.52 32.23
C ARG A 107 -9.56 -11.26 30.74
N PHE A 108 -8.82 -12.03 29.97
CA PHE A 108 -8.88 -11.99 28.51
C PHE A 108 -9.52 -13.27 27.97
N GLN A 109 -10.54 -13.10 27.14
CA GLN A 109 -11.06 -14.16 26.32
C GLN A 109 -10.19 -14.23 25.06
N SER A 110 -9.52 -15.36 24.81
CA SER A 110 -8.74 -15.54 23.60
C SER A 110 -9.64 -15.71 22.38
N VAL A 111 -9.32 -14.98 21.33
CA VAL A 111 -9.92 -15.10 20.00
C VAL A 111 -8.80 -15.46 19.03
N PHE A 112 -8.86 -16.68 18.50
CA PHE A 112 -7.86 -17.14 17.54
C PHE A 112 -8.18 -16.66 16.15
N VAL A 113 -7.23 -15.94 15.52
CA VAL A 113 -7.31 -15.50 14.12
C VAL A 113 -6.48 -16.48 13.29
N SER A 114 -7.14 -17.34 12.54
CA SER A 114 -6.49 -18.31 11.67
C SER A 114 -6.03 -17.69 10.36
N GLU A 115 -5.05 -18.31 9.71
CA GLU A 115 -4.69 -18.00 8.34
C GLU A 115 -5.91 -18.20 7.42
N PRO A 116 -6.25 -17.26 6.54
CA PRO A 116 -7.35 -17.40 5.60
C PRO A 116 -7.06 -18.47 4.55
N THR A 117 -8.10 -19.02 3.96
CA THR A 117 -7.98 -19.93 2.81
C THR A 117 -7.53 -19.19 1.56
N VAL A 118 -7.18 -19.92 0.49
CA VAL A 118 -6.86 -19.30 -0.81
C VAL A 118 -8.07 -18.54 -1.36
N GLU A 119 -9.28 -19.11 -1.22
CA GLU A 119 -10.54 -18.47 -1.65
C GLU A 119 -10.83 -17.20 -0.87
N ASP A 120 -10.64 -17.22 0.45
CA ASP A 120 -10.78 -16.01 1.29
C ASP A 120 -9.74 -14.96 0.90
N THR A 121 -8.50 -15.38 0.62
CA THR A 121 -7.42 -14.49 0.19
C THR A 121 -7.73 -13.83 -1.16
N VAL A 122 -8.28 -14.57 -2.13
CA VAL A 122 -8.75 -13.99 -3.40
C VAL A 122 -9.80 -12.91 -3.15
N SER A 123 -10.74 -13.15 -2.24
CA SER A 123 -11.78 -12.18 -1.87
C SER A 123 -11.19 -10.93 -1.21
N ILE A 124 -10.22 -11.10 -0.33
CA ILE A 124 -9.46 -10.00 0.29
C ILE A 124 -8.73 -9.17 -0.77
N LEU A 125 -7.98 -9.83 -1.66
CA LEU A 125 -7.23 -9.16 -2.73
C LEU A 125 -8.14 -8.39 -3.70
N ARG A 126 -9.33 -8.94 -4.02
CA ARG A 126 -10.34 -8.22 -4.82
C ARG A 126 -10.81 -6.93 -4.12
N GLY A 127 -10.98 -6.96 -2.80
CA GLY A 127 -11.30 -5.78 -2.00
C GLY A 127 -10.18 -4.74 -1.94
N LEU A 128 -8.93 -5.16 -2.08
CA LEU A 128 -7.75 -4.28 -2.07
C LEU A 128 -7.34 -3.79 -3.47
N LYS A 129 -7.81 -4.46 -4.52
CA LYS A 129 -7.42 -4.26 -5.91
C LYS A 129 -7.40 -2.79 -6.33
N GLU A 130 -8.52 -2.08 -6.14
CA GLU A 130 -8.64 -0.67 -6.54
C GLU A 130 -7.60 0.23 -5.88
N LYS A 131 -7.25 -0.03 -4.62
CA LYS A 131 -6.24 0.74 -3.88
C LYS A 131 -4.83 0.52 -4.44
N TYR A 132 -4.50 -0.74 -4.79
CA TYR A 132 -3.21 -1.05 -5.41
C TYR A 132 -3.12 -0.55 -6.85
N GLU A 133 -4.19 -0.67 -7.64
CA GLU A 133 -4.28 -0.08 -8.97
C GLU A 133 -4.10 1.44 -8.94
N LEU A 134 -4.67 2.10 -7.94
CA LEU A 134 -4.52 3.54 -7.73
C LEU A 134 -3.08 3.89 -7.33
N HIS A 135 -2.51 3.16 -6.36
CA HIS A 135 -1.16 3.45 -5.84
C HIS A 135 -0.07 3.28 -6.91
N HIS A 136 -0.14 2.21 -7.68
CA HIS A 136 0.85 1.90 -8.70
C HIS A 136 0.55 2.47 -10.08
N GLY A 137 -0.68 2.91 -10.33
CA GLY A 137 -1.09 3.43 -11.64
C GLY A 137 -1.19 2.37 -12.74
N VAL A 138 -1.37 1.09 -12.38
CA VAL A 138 -1.45 -0.05 -13.29
C VAL A 138 -2.76 -0.82 -13.07
N ARG A 139 -3.21 -1.56 -14.09
CA ARG A 139 -4.35 -2.49 -13.96
C ARG A 139 -3.88 -3.81 -13.39
N ILE A 140 -4.71 -4.40 -12.50
CA ILE A 140 -4.50 -5.74 -11.96
C ILE A 140 -5.64 -6.62 -12.45
N THR A 141 -5.33 -7.67 -13.21
CA THR A 141 -6.36 -8.59 -13.70
C THR A 141 -6.86 -9.51 -12.58
N ASP A 142 -8.07 -10.05 -12.74
CA ASP A 142 -8.58 -11.03 -11.78
C ASP A 142 -7.77 -12.33 -11.81
N SER A 143 -7.25 -12.71 -12.98
CA SER A 143 -6.34 -13.86 -13.11
C SER A 143 -5.06 -13.67 -12.33
N ALA A 144 -4.48 -12.46 -12.31
CA ALA A 144 -3.30 -12.15 -11.51
C ALA A 144 -3.58 -12.28 -9.99
N ILE A 145 -4.76 -11.85 -9.54
CA ILE A 145 -5.18 -12.00 -8.13
C ILE A 145 -5.27 -13.48 -7.74
N VAL A 146 -5.94 -14.29 -8.58
CA VAL A 146 -6.06 -15.75 -8.35
C VAL A 146 -4.69 -16.43 -8.39
N ALA A 147 -3.84 -16.05 -9.35
CA ALA A 147 -2.48 -16.56 -9.46
C ALA A 147 -1.65 -16.18 -8.21
N ALA A 148 -1.69 -14.93 -7.77
CA ALA A 148 -0.97 -14.45 -6.59
C ALA A 148 -1.35 -15.25 -5.33
N ALA A 149 -2.65 -15.45 -5.07
CA ALA A 149 -3.11 -16.23 -3.92
C ALA A 149 -2.67 -17.71 -4.01
N THR A 150 -2.79 -18.32 -5.18
CA THR A 150 -2.48 -19.74 -5.38
C THR A 150 -0.97 -20.00 -5.36
N MET A 151 -0.19 -19.18 -6.07
CA MET A 151 1.26 -19.35 -6.19
C MET A 151 1.97 -19.01 -4.88
N SER A 152 1.57 -17.92 -4.20
CA SER A 152 2.13 -17.58 -2.91
C SER A 152 1.88 -18.68 -1.86
N ASN A 153 0.67 -19.25 -1.85
CA ASN A 153 0.36 -20.38 -0.96
C ASN A 153 1.22 -21.60 -1.24
N ARG A 154 1.51 -21.87 -2.51
CA ARG A 154 2.28 -23.06 -2.93
C ARG A 154 3.78 -22.93 -2.76
N TYR A 155 4.34 -21.75 -3.05
CA TYR A 155 5.79 -21.57 -3.19
C TYR A 155 6.42 -20.75 -2.07
N ILE A 156 5.65 -19.92 -1.35
CA ILE A 156 6.13 -19.12 -0.23
C ILE A 156 5.70 -19.80 1.08
N THR A 157 6.64 -20.46 1.76
CA THR A 157 6.36 -21.30 2.94
C THR A 157 6.72 -20.65 4.27
N ASP A 158 7.46 -19.56 4.25
CA ASP A 158 7.96 -18.82 5.43
C ASP A 158 7.07 -17.65 5.84
N ARG A 159 5.96 -17.41 5.11
CA ARG A 159 4.97 -16.37 5.37
C ARG A 159 3.55 -16.92 5.27
N PHE A 160 2.60 -16.18 5.81
CA PHE A 160 1.18 -16.55 5.87
C PHE A 160 0.34 -15.76 4.87
N LEU A 161 -0.81 -16.33 4.47
CA LEU A 161 -1.86 -15.62 3.79
C LEU A 161 -2.58 -14.69 4.79
N PRO A 162 -3.09 -13.52 4.37
CA PRO A 162 -3.08 -12.98 2.99
C PRO A 162 -1.78 -12.25 2.63
N ASP A 163 -0.90 -11.93 3.58
CA ASP A 163 0.23 -11.02 3.42
C ASP A 163 1.16 -11.42 2.28
N LYS A 164 1.56 -12.68 2.19
CA LYS A 164 2.43 -13.15 1.11
C LYS A 164 1.82 -13.00 -0.30
N ALA A 165 0.49 -13.03 -0.40
CA ALA A 165 -0.20 -12.81 -1.67
C ALA A 165 -0.34 -11.32 -1.98
N ILE A 166 -0.54 -10.49 -0.95
CA ILE A 166 -0.54 -9.02 -1.04
C ILE A 166 0.84 -8.55 -1.51
N ASP A 167 1.92 -9.00 -0.87
CA ASP A 167 3.30 -8.65 -1.25
C ASP A 167 3.60 -9.01 -2.71
N LEU A 168 3.12 -10.17 -3.17
CA LEU A 168 3.33 -10.60 -4.55
C LEU A 168 2.61 -9.70 -5.56
N VAL A 169 1.38 -9.27 -5.24
CA VAL A 169 0.62 -8.30 -6.06
C VAL A 169 1.31 -6.94 -6.06
N ASP A 170 1.77 -6.47 -4.90
CA ASP A 170 2.46 -5.19 -4.75
C ASP A 170 3.77 -5.15 -5.56
N GLU A 171 4.60 -6.19 -5.44
CA GLU A 171 5.85 -6.33 -6.20
C GLU A 171 5.60 -6.40 -7.72
N ALA A 172 4.61 -7.21 -8.14
CA ALA A 172 4.25 -7.32 -9.54
C ALA A 172 3.72 -5.99 -10.12
N ALA A 173 2.89 -5.28 -9.38
CA ALA A 173 2.37 -3.97 -9.76
C ALA A 173 3.47 -2.91 -9.81
N SER A 174 4.40 -2.91 -8.84
CA SER A 174 5.57 -2.03 -8.83
C SER A 174 6.47 -2.26 -10.04
N ARG A 175 6.73 -3.53 -10.37
CA ARG A 175 7.52 -3.90 -11.55
C ARG A 175 6.84 -3.47 -12.84
N GLN A 176 5.54 -3.71 -12.95
CA GLN A 176 4.76 -3.29 -14.11
C GLN A 176 4.77 -1.77 -14.29
N ARG A 177 4.65 -1.01 -13.19
CA ARG A 177 4.81 0.45 -13.22
C ARG A 177 6.17 0.87 -13.74
N MET A 178 7.24 0.23 -13.28
CA MET A 178 8.59 0.50 -13.79
C MET A 178 8.71 0.25 -15.29
N GLU A 179 8.08 -0.82 -15.81
CA GLU A 179 8.06 -1.13 -17.24
C GLU A 179 7.31 -0.05 -18.04
N VAL A 180 6.15 0.41 -17.53
CA VAL A 180 5.36 1.49 -18.16
C VAL A 180 6.10 2.83 -18.15
N GLU A 181 6.80 3.15 -17.07
CA GLU A 181 7.59 4.38 -16.95
C GLU A 181 8.91 4.32 -17.73
N SER A 182 9.40 3.14 -18.03
CA SER A 182 10.65 2.91 -18.75
C SER A 182 10.49 3.17 -20.24
N LYS A 183 11.61 3.52 -20.87
CA LYS A 183 11.68 3.70 -22.31
C LYS A 183 11.43 2.36 -23.02
N PRO A 184 10.55 2.31 -24.06
CA PRO A 184 10.35 1.09 -24.83
C PRO A 184 11.65 0.54 -25.42
N GLU A 185 11.79 -0.80 -25.45
CA GLU A 185 12.99 -1.47 -25.93
C GLU A 185 13.35 -1.07 -27.37
N GLU A 186 12.36 -0.96 -28.25
CA GLU A 186 12.54 -0.52 -29.64
C GLU A 186 13.17 0.87 -29.72
N LEU A 187 12.75 1.80 -28.86
CA LEU A 187 13.29 3.15 -28.84
C LEU A 187 14.70 3.19 -28.23
N ASP A 188 14.99 2.35 -27.24
CA ASP A 188 16.33 2.24 -26.65
C ASP A 188 17.34 1.64 -27.65
N GLU A 189 16.94 0.63 -28.44
CA GLU A 189 17.76 0.05 -29.52
C GLU A 189 18.07 1.08 -30.60
N LEU A 190 17.06 1.85 -31.05
CA LEU A 190 17.26 2.92 -32.01
C LEU A 190 18.25 3.97 -31.50
N ASP A 191 18.12 4.41 -30.27
CA ASP A 191 19.01 5.39 -29.70
C ASP A 191 20.44 4.90 -29.53
N ARG A 192 20.62 3.63 -29.13
CA ARG A 192 21.95 3.00 -29.10
C ARG A 192 22.57 2.96 -30.49
N ARG A 193 21.79 2.64 -31.50
CA ARG A 193 22.27 2.63 -32.90
C ARG A 193 22.64 4.03 -33.36
N ILE A 194 21.82 5.02 -33.08
CA ILE A 194 22.09 6.44 -33.39
C ILE A 194 23.40 6.89 -32.73
N ILE A 195 23.63 6.54 -31.46
CA ILE A 195 24.88 6.88 -30.76
C ILE A 195 26.08 6.24 -31.43
N GLN A 196 26.00 4.96 -31.82
CA GLN A 196 27.07 4.27 -32.52
C GLN A 196 27.42 4.95 -33.85
N LEU A 197 26.40 5.26 -34.66
CA LEU A 197 26.59 5.95 -35.93
C LEU A 197 27.13 7.37 -35.76
N LYS A 198 26.72 8.09 -34.72
CA LYS A 198 27.30 9.42 -34.40
C LYS A 198 28.79 9.34 -34.07
N ILE A 199 29.20 8.30 -33.32
CA ILE A 199 30.63 8.07 -33.02
C ILE A 199 31.40 7.76 -34.31
N GLU A 200 30.88 6.88 -35.18
CA GLU A 200 31.46 6.53 -36.48
C GLU A 200 31.56 7.77 -37.38
N ARG A 201 30.51 8.59 -37.42
CA ARG A 201 30.46 9.84 -38.16
C ARG A 201 31.61 10.79 -37.77
N GLU A 202 31.83 11.01 -36.48
CA GLU A 202 32.89 11.88 -35.98
C GLU A 202 34.31 11.32 -36.26
N ALA A 203 34.45 9.99 -36.36
CA ALA A 203 35.70 9.38 -36.81
C ALA A 203 35.94 9.58 -38.30
N LEU A 204 34.92 9.30 -39.14
CA LEU A 204 35.00 9.46 -40.62
C LEU A 204 35.19 10.89 -41.08
N LYS A 205 34.71 11.88 -40.34
CA LYS A 205 34.93 13.32 -40.65
C LYS A 205 36.41 13.73 -40.62
N LYS A 206 37.25 12.97 -39.94
CA LYS A 206 38.70 13.23 -39.84
C LYS A 206 39.49 12.59 -40.98
N GLU A 207 38.87 11.75 -41.79
CA GLU A 207 39.48 11.02 -42.90
C GLU A 207 39.25 11.78 -44.21
N GLU A 208 40.28 11.81 -45.09
CA GLU A 208 40.20 12.54 -46.35
C GLU A 208 40.06 11.67 -47.60
N ASP A 209 40.20 10.35 -47.42
CA ASP A 209 40.13 9.39 -48.52
C ASP A 209 38.70 9.25 -49.10
N LYS A 210 38.61 8.83 -50.37
CA LYS A 210 37.35 8.75 -51.10
C LYS A 210 36.40 7.72 -50.49
N ALA A 211 36.91 6.56 -49.99
CA ALA A 211 36.10 5.52 -49.42
C ALA A 211 35.42 5.96 -48.12
N SER A 212 36.16 6.70 -47.29
CA SER A 212 35.65 7.29 -46.04
C SER A 212 34.58 8.35 -46.30
N LYS A 213 34.73 9.17 -47.35
CA LYS A 213 33.72 10.13 -47.77
C LYS A 213 32.44 9.48 -48.28
N ASP A 214 32.57 8.44 -49.11
CA ASP A 214 31.41 7.69 -49.59
C ASP A 214 30.69 6.97 -48.45
N ARG A 215 31.41 6.44 -47.45
CA ARG A 215 30.84 5.84 -46.23
C ARG A 215 30.16 6.91 -45.37
N LEU A 216 30.75 8.05 -45.17
CA LEU A 216 30.17 9.15 -44.41
C LEU A 216 28.82 9.60 -44.98
N GLN A 217 28.71 9.75 -46.32
CA GLN A 217 27.48 10.15 -46.95
C GLN A 217 26.34 9.10 -46.74
N ARG A 218 26.64 7.80 -46.81
CA ARG A 218 25.66 6.75 -46.56
C ARG A 218 25.24 6.72 -45.07
N LEU A 219 26.22 6.89 -44.17
CA LEU A 219 25.99 6.93 -42.74
C LEU A 219 25.14 8.12 -42.33
N GLU A 220 25.34 9.30 -42.91
CA GLU A 220 24.52 10.48 -42.65
C GLU A 220 23.08 10.30 -43.12
N ALA A 221 22.85 9.60 -44.25
CA ALA A 221 21.51 9.26 -44.68
C ALA A 221 20.83 8.24 -43.75
N GLU A 222 21.55 7.17 -43.31
CA GLU A 222 21.07 6.20 -42.32
C GLU A 222 20.76 6.89 -40.99
N LEU A 223 21.63 7.79 -40.54
CA LEU A 223 21.47 8.52 -39.28
C LEU A 223 20.24 9.41 -39.32
N ALA A 224 20.01 10.14 -40.42
CA ALA A 224 18.84 11.01 -40.56
C ALA A 224 17.52 10.21 -40.52
N ASP A 225 17.46 9.03 -41.14
CA ASP A 225 16.30 8.15 -41.10
C ASP A 225 16.02 7.61 -39.69
N LEU A 226 17.07 7.12 -39.00
CA LEU A 226 16.93 6.61 -37.63
C LEU A 226 16.58 7.72 -36.64
N GLU A 227 17.11 8.92 -36.77
CA GLU A 227 16.76 10.09 -35.96
C GLU A 227 15.30 10.50 -36.16
N GLN A 228 14.79 10.41 -37.38
CA GLN A 228 13.38 10.64 -37.66
C GLN A 228 12.50 9.58 -37.01
N GLN A 229 12.84 8.28 -37.13
CA GLN A 229 12.11 7.19 -36.50
C GLN A 229 12.10 7.32 -34.98
N SER A 230 13.27 7.60 -34.35
CA SER A 230 13.39 7.83 -32.92
C SER A 230 12.55 9.02 -32.45
N SER A 231 12.53 10.12 -33.22
CA SER A 231 11.71 11.30 -32.91
C SER A 231 10.22 10.99 -32.91
N VAL A 232 9.73 10.23 -33.92
CA VAL A 232 8.31 9.85 -34.02
C VAL A 232 7.92 8.91 -32.86
N LEU A 233 8.74 7.91 -32.57
CA LEU A 233 8.49 6.98 -31.46
C LEU A 233 8.57 7.68 -30.09
N THR A 234 9.51 8.59 -29.92
CA THR A 234 9.62 9.40 -28.69
C THR A 234 8.38 10.26 -28.48
N ALA A 235 7.91 10.93 -29.52
CA ALA A 235 6.69 11.74 -29.43
C ALA A 235 5.46 10.89 -29.09
N LYS A 236 5.34 9.69 -29.68
CA LYS A 236 4.27 8.77 -29.38
C LYS A 236 4.32 8.29 -27.92
N TRP A 237 5.49 7.84 -27.48
CA TRP A 237 5.69 7.39 -26.11
C TRP A 237 5.43 8.49 -25.07
N GLN A 238 5.87 9.74 -25.35
CA GLN A 238 5.58 10.88 -24.46
C GLN A 238 4.10 11.18 -24.38
N ALA A 239 3.38 11.13 -25.52
CA ALA A 239 1.93 11.34 -25.53
C ALA A 239 1.19 10.26 -24.73
N GLU A 240 1.58 8.99 -24.86
CA GLU A 240 1.02 7.89 -24.06
C GLU A 240 1.30 8.09 -22.55
N ARG A 241 2.51 8.48 -22.16
CA ARG A 241 2.82 8.78 -20.76
C ARG A 241 1.99 9.93 -20.19
N GLU A 242 1.78 11.00 -20.97
CA GLU A 242 0.94 12.12 -20.54
C GLU A 242 -0.51 11.72 -20.37
N GLU A 243 -1.03 10.87 -21.26
CA GLU A 243 -2.40 10.33 -21.17
C GLU A 243 -2.56 9.45 -19.93
N LEU A 244 -1.62 8.53 -19.67
CA LEU A 244 -1.61 7.68 -18.48
C LEU A 244 -1.53 8.49 -17.20
N ALA A 245 -0.64 9.48 -17.14
CA ALA A 245 -0.51 10.37 -15.99
C ALA A 245 -1.80 11.19 -15.75
N GLY A 246 -2.47 11.61 -16.83
CA GLY A 246 -3.76 12.28 -16.75
C GLY A 246 -4.86 11.38 -16.18
N THR A 247 -4.94 10.14 -16.65
CA THR A 247 -5.90 9.14 -16.16
C THR A 247 -5.65 8.79 -14.70
N GLN A 248 -4.39 8.62 -14.31
CA GLN A 248 -3.99 8.34 -12.93
C GLN A 248 -4.44 9.47 -11.98
N LYS A 249 -4.22 10.72 -12.38
CA LYS A 249 -4.64 11.89 -11.60
C LYS A 249 -6.16 11.94 -11.39
N VAL A 250 -6.95 11.61 -12.41
CA VAL A 250 -8.42 11.54 -12.27
C VAL A 250 -8.84 10.43 -11.30
N LYS A 251 -8.17 9.28 -11.30
CA LYS A 251 -8.40 8.20 -10.32
C LYS A 251 -8.11 8.65 -8.89
N GLU A 252 -7.00 9.36 -8.68
CA GLU A 252 -6.63 9.90 -7.36
C GLU A 252 -7.66 10.95 -6.87
N GLU A 253 -8.12 11.82 -7.76
CA GLU A 253 -9.17 12.80 -7.45
C GLU A 253 -10.50 12.12 -7.09
N LEU A 254 -10.86 11.03 -7.79
CA LEU A 254 -12.06 10.25 -7.51
C LEU A 254 -12.00 9.58 -6.14
N GLU A 255 -10.89 8.94 -5.81
CA GLU A 255 -10.72 8.27 -4.51
C GLU A 255 -10.70 9.30 -3.36
N ALA A 256 -10.04 10.42 -3.55
CA ALA A 256 -10.08 11.52 -2.59
C ALA A 256 -11.52 12.03 -2.35
N ALA A 257 -12.31 12.16 -3.43
CA ALA A 257 -13.72 12.56 -3.34
C ALA A 257 -14.57 11.50 -2.62
N ARG A 258 -14.33 10.21 -2.86
CA ARG A 258 -15.01 9.10 -2.15
C ARG A 258 -14.67 9.08 -0.66
N MET A 259 -13.41 9.25 -0.30
CA MET A 259 -13.00 9.35 1.12
C MET A 259 -13.58 10.59 1.80
N GLU A 260 -13.61 11.73 1.10
CA GLU A 260 -14.25 12.93 1.62
C GLU A 260 -15.75 12.71 1.84
N LEU A 261 -16.44 12.04 0.90
CA LEU A 261 -17.85 11.70 1.03
C LEU A 261 -18.13 10.87 2.29
N GLU A 262 -17.34 9.81 2.53
CA GLU A 262 -17.47 9.00 3.75
C GLU A 262 -17.26 9.83 5.03
N ARG A 263 -16.30 10.74 5.02
CA ARG A 263 -16.02 11.61 6.17
C ARG A 263 -17.18 12.54 6.45
N VAL A 264 -17.66 13.27 5.44
CA VAL A 264 -18.73 14.25 5.61
C VAL A 264 -20.08 13.60 5.92
N GLN A 265 -20.31 12.35 5.48
CA GLN A 265 -21.46 11.55 5.90
C GLN A 265 -21.41 11.20 7.39
N ARG A 266 -20.26 10.80 7.91
CA ARG A 266 -20.06 10.55 9.36
C ARG A 266 -20.21 11.81 10.20
N GLU A 267 -19.78 12.96 9.66
CA GLU A 267 -19.94 14.29 10.29
C GLU A 267 -21.37 14.84 10.19
N GLY A 268 -22.26 14.19 9.42
CA GLY A 268 -23.64 14.63 9.21
C GLY A 268 -23.78 15.84 8.29
N ASN A 269 -22.76 16.20 7.52
CA ASN A 269 -22.78 17.30 6.56
C ASN A 269 -23.44 16.88 5.25
N LEU A 270 -24.77 16.80 5.24
CA LEU A 270 -25.58 16.33 4.11
C LEU A 270 -25.45 17.21 2.86
N GLY A 271 -25.20 18.53 3.01
CA GLY A 271 -25.02 19.43 1.88
C GLY A 271 -23.78 19.09 1.05
N ARG A 272 -22.64 18.98 1.71
CA ARG A 272 -21.37 18.60 1.05
C ARG A 272 -21.41 17.16 0.54
N ALA A 273 -22.04 16.24 1.27
CA ALA A 273 -22.25 14.87 0.81
C ALA A 273 -23.05 14.81 -0.48
N GLY A 274 -24.10 15.66 -0.63
CA GLY A 274 -24.88 15.77 -1.85
C GLY A 274 -24.08 16.31 -3.04
N GLU A 275 -23.26 17.36 -2.85
CA GLU A 275 -22.38 17.89 -3.89
C GLU A 275 -21.39 16.84 -4.40
N LEU A 276 -20.77 16.09 -3.49
CA LEU A 276 -19.82 15.02 -3.85
C LEU A 276 -20.52 13.87 -4.59
N SER A 277 -21.65 13.39 -4.04
CA SER A 277 -22.33 12.19 -4.55
C SER A 277 -23.03 12.41 -5.90
N TYR A 278 -23.60 13.60 -6.14
CA TYR A 278 -24.37 13.90 -7.34
C TYR A 278 -23.68 14.82 -8.34
N GLY A 279 -22.56 15.45 -7.96
CA GLY A 279 -21.78 16.36 -8.80
C GLY A 279 -20.40 15.81 -9.12
N VAL A 280 -19.51 15.87 -8.14
CA VAL A 280 -18.06 15.64 -8.36
C VAL A 280 -17.75 14.17 -8.76
N ILE A 281 -18.30 13.20 -8.04
CA ILE A 281 -18.00 11.77 -8.28
C ILE A 281 -18.49 11.34 -9.67
N PRO A 282 -19.74 11.59 -10.09
CA PRO A 282 -20.20 11.21 -11.43
C PRO A 282 -19.44 11.90 -12.57
N GLU A 283 -18.99 13.15 -12.37
CA GLU A 283 -18.16 13.84 -13.36
C GLU A 283 -16.80 13.18 -13.52
N LEU A 284 -16.14 12.82 -12.42
CA LEU A 284 -14.87 12.12 -12.45
C LEU A 284 -14.98 10.71 -13.02
N GLU A 285 -16.07 9.99 -12.72
CA GLU A 285 -16.36 8.66 -13.29
C GLU A 285 -16.58 8.76 -14.82
N SER A 286 -17.34 9.74 -15.31
CA SER A 286 -17.49 9.97 -16.75
C SER A 286 -16.16 10.28 -17.44
N ARG A 287 -15.30 11.09 -16.82
CA ARG A 287 -13.94 11.37 -17.36
C ARG A 287 -13.07 10.13 -17.43
N LEU A 288 -13.19 9.19 -16.49
CA LEU A 288 -12.48 7.92 -16.52
C LEU A 288 -13.01 7.00 -17.62
N GLU A 289 -14.32 6.92 -17.83
CA GLU A 289 -14.92 6.16 -18.92
C GLU A 289 -14.46 6.69 -20.29
N ASP A 290 -14.45 8.02 -20.47
CA ASP A 290 -13.95 8.66 -21.70
C ASP A 290 -12.46 8.36 -21.95
N ALA A 291 -11.64 8.34 -20.89
CA ALA A 291 -10.23 7.99 -20.98
C ALA A 291 -10.03 6.50 -21.32
N ALA A 292 -10.80 5.60 -20.69
CA ALA A 292 -10.75 4.16 -20.96
C ALA A 292 -11.14 3.81 -22.41
N ALA A 293 -12.10 4.53 -23.00
CA ALA A 293 -12.52 4.34 -24.38
C ALA A 293 -11.44 4.75 -25.40
N LYS A 294 -10.49 5.60 -25.03
CA LYS A 294 -9.37 6.04 -25.90
C LYS A 294 -8.15 5.13 -25.82
N GLY A 295 -7.96 4.39 -24.71
CA GLY A 295 -6.73 3.68 -24.35
C GLY A 295 -6.52 2.30 -25.04
N GLU A 296 -7.22 1.95 -26.12
CA GLU A 296 -7.14 0.60 -26.72
C GLU A 296 -5.86 0.29 -27.54
N GLN A 297 -4.91 1.22 -27.70
CA GLN A 297 -3.71 1.02 -28.54
C GLN A 297 -2.42 1.62 -27.92
N HIS A 298 -2.00 1.16 -26.76
CA HIS A 298 -0.72 1.59 -26.17
C HIS A 298 0.46 0.68 -26.56
N LEU A 299 1.67 1.27 -26.66
CA LEU A 299 2.95 0.57 -26.88
C LEU A 299 3.39 -0.24 -25.66
N THR A 300 2.90 0.13 -24.48
CA THR A 300 3.26 -0.48 -23.21
C THR A 300 2.12 -1.34 -22.65
N ARG A 301 2.46 -2.47 -22.01
CA ARG A 301 1.47 -3.27 -21.28
C ARG A 301 1.13 -2.60 -19.96
N GLU A 302 -0.14 -2.24 -19.75
CA GLU A 302 -0.61 -1.55 -18.54
C GLU A 302 -1.14 -2.49 -17.46
N ALA A 303 -1.19 -3.79 -17.70
CA ALA A 303 -1.85 -4.73 -16.81
C ALA A 303 -0.92 -5.80 -16.26
N VAL A 304 -0.99 -6.02 -14.95
CA VAL A 304 -0.44 -7.20 -14.28
C VAL A 304 -1.31 -8.40 -14.68
N THR A 305 -0.67 -9.40 -15.26
CA THR A 305 -1.27 -10.68 -15.66
C THR A 305 -0.64 -11.82 -14.86
N ASP A 306 -1.20 -13.03 -14.99
CA ASP A 306 -0.71 -14.27 -14.39
C ASP A 306 0.67 -14.71 -14.92
#